data_36a901cbfdaae28cd8f97d4e4d5a494c
#
_entry.id   36a901cbfdaae28cd8f97d4e4d5a494c
#
_cell.length_a   1.000
_cell.length_b   1.000
_cell.length_c   1.000
_cell.angle_alpha   90.00
_cell.angle_beta   90.00
_cell.angle_gamma   90.00
#
_symmetry.space_group_name_H-M   'P 1'
#
loop_
_entity.id
_entity.type
_entity.pdbx_description
1 polymer ?
#
loop_
_entity_poly.entity_id
_entity_poly.type
_entity_poly.pdbx_seq_one_letter_code
_entity_poly.pdbx_strand_id
1 'polypeptide(L)'
;MILITLGILLLIAYSIVGKMLPNPKIANIIRIASLVFITAGILSKSIKQIDPGEVGVKILFGKVQNDVLYSGLNFINPLLDVERLDIKTQNYTMSGIHDEGDQQGDDAISVLSSDGLEVIIDLTVLYRVIPEEAPNIVKKLGANYTSKVVRPVTRTRIRDNAVYYDAVSLYSKKRDEFQTKIFQSIEGDLKKRGLILEQLLVRNINLPQSVKETIESKINAEQDAQKMQFVLQKEKQEAERKRVEAQGIFDYQKMINASLSDNLIRYETIKAYKEMATSPNAKIIIMGDGKNPVILDGK
;
A
#
# COMPACT_ATOMS: atom_id res chain seq x y z
N MET A 1 -45.53 7.38 -6.16
CA MET A 1 -46.47 6.99 -7.25
C MET A 1 -47.85 6.64 -6.71
N ILE A 2 -47.94 5.72 -5.76
CA ILE A 2 -49.24 5.21 -5.23
C ILE A 2 -50.21 6.34 -4.73
N LEU A 3 -49.68 7.33 -4.02
CA LEU A 3 -50.51 8.47 -3.52
C LEU A 3 -51.09 9.31 -4.66
N ILE A 4 -50.29 9.61 -5.68
CA ILE A 4 -50.77 10.39 -6.84
C ILE A 4 -51.81 9.59 -7.65
N THR A 5 -51.58 8.31 -7.89
CA THR A 5 -52.52 7.48 -8.61
C THR A 5 -53.82 7.32 -7.84
N LEU A 6 -53.75 7.14 -6.53
CA LEU A 6 -54.93 7.06 -5.66
C LEU A 6 -55.70 8.42 -5.63
N GLY A 7 -54.98 9.55 -5.58
CA GLY A 7 -55.60 10.86 -5.68
C GLY A 7 -56.29 11.12 -7.01
N ILE A 8 -55.69 10.72 -8.13
CA ILE A 8 -56.27 10.80 -9.47
C ILE A 8 -57.52 9.90 -9.55
N LEU A 9 -57.47 8.68 -9.02
CA LEU A 9 -58.55 7.73 -9.03
C LEU A 9 -59.77 8.23 -8.23
N LEU A 10 -59.49 8.85 -7.06
CA LEU A 10 -60.55 9.53 -6.27
C LEU A 10 -61.14 10.73 -7.00
N LEU A 11 -60.32 11.48 -7.76
CA LEU A 11 -60.82 12.63 -8.54
C LEU A 11 -61.69 12.16 -9.72
N ILE A 12 -61.33 11.06 -10.39
CA ILE A 12 -62.15 10.42 -11.43
C ILE A 12 -63.48 9.89 -10.82
N ALA A 13 -63.39 9.19 -9.68
CA ALA A 13 -64.59 8.73 -8.95
C ALA A 13 -65.52 9.88 -8.57
N TYR A 14 -64.95 10.99 -8.10
CA TYR A 14 -65.75 12.22 -7.86
C TYR A 14 -66.41 12.75 -9.11
N SER A 15 -65.72 12.76 -10.26
CA SER A 15 -66.30 13.25 -11.53
C SER A 15 -67.47 12.39 -12.05
N ILE A 16 -67.44 11.07 -11.81
CA ILE A 16 -68.48 10.15 -12.24
C ILE A 16 -69.63 10.07 -11.24
N VAL A 17 -69.34 9.90 -9.95
CA VAL A 17 -70.31 9.60 -8.90
C VAL A 17 -70.80 10.84 -8.18
N GLY A 18 -69.95 11.90 -8.13
CA GLY A 18 -70.23 13.13 -7.36
C GLY A 18 -71.52 13.87 -7.81
N LYS A 19 -71.91 13.72 -9.07
CA LYS A 19 -73.17 14.25 -9.61
C LYS A 19 -74.41 13.43 -9.21
N MET A 20 -74.20 12.15 -8.82
CA MET A 20 -75.28 11.23 -8.42
C MET A 20 -75.44 11.14 -6.89
N LEU A 21 -74.50 11.69 -6.11
CA LEU A 21 -74.59 11.62 -4.67
C LEU A 21 -75.65 12.56 -4.10
N PRO A 22 -76.59 12.07 -3.26
CA PRO A 22 -77.66 12.85 -2.68
C PRO A 22 -77.22 13.89 -1.67
N ASN A 23 -75.96 13.79 -1.21
CA ASN A 23 -75.44 14.71 -0.17
C ASN A 23 -74.23 15.51 -0.69
N PRO A 24 -74.32 16.83 -0.97
CA PRO A 24 -73.25 17.64 -1.52
C PRO A 24 -72.04 17.78 -0.59
N LYS A 25 -72.19 17.52 0.71
CA LYS A 25 -71.11 17.55 1.68
C LYS A 25 -70.11 16.39 1.46
N ILE A 26 -70.64 15.18 1.13
CA ILE A 26 -69.80 14.01 0.88
C ILE A 26 -69.00 14.17 -0.43
N ALA A 27 -69.61 14.74 -1.46
CA ALA A 27 -68.96 15.02 -2.74
C ALA A 27 -67.80 16.01 -2.54
N ASN A 28 -67.98 17.07 -1.73
CA ASN A 28 -66.91 18.03 -1.41
C ASN A 28 -65.79 17.39 -0.58
N ILE A 29 -66.07 16.48 0.33
CA ILE A 29 -65.08 15.77 1.12
C ILE A 29 -64.20 14.89 0.19
N ILE A 30 -64.78 14.15 -0.75
CA ILE A 30 -64.05 13.33 -1.71
C ILE A 30 -63.13 14.20 -2.58
N ARG A 31 -63.63 15.36 -3.05
CA ARG A 31 -62.82 16.31 -3.84
C ARG A 31 -61.64 16.87 -3.04
N ILE A 32 -61.85 17.29 -1.79
CA ILE A 32 -60.78 17.79 -0.93
C ILE A 32 -59.74 16.68 -0.63
N ALA A 33 -60.24 15.47 -0.30
CA ALA A 33 -59.37 14.32 -0.08
C ALA A 33 -58.50 13.98 -1.32
N SER A 34 -59.09 13.98 -2.52
CA SER A 34 -58.32 13.72 -3.76
C SER A 34 -57.23 14.77 -3.97
N LEU A 35 -57.50 16.05 -3.72
CA LEU A 35 -56.56 17.14 -3.87
C LEU A 35 -55.46 17.04 -2.83
N VAL A 36 -55.75 16.67 -1.59
CA VAL A 36 -54.77 16.40 -0.54
C VAL A 36 -53.84 15.23 -0.89
N PHE A 37 -54.41 14.14 -1.41
CA PHE A 37 -53.57 13.01 -1.84
C PHE A 37 -52.66 13.33 -3.02
N ILE A 38 -53.12 14.12 -3.99
CA ILE A 38 -52.27 14.58 -5.11
C ILE A 38 -51.16 15.49 -4.63
N THR A 39 -51.51 16.51 -3.79
CA THR A 39 -50.49 17.44 -3.26
C THR A 39 -49.48 16.74 -2.36
N ALA A 40 -49.94 15.86 -1.48
CA ALA A 40 -49.06 15.05 -0.64
C ALA A 40 -48.13 14.13 -1.48
N GLY A 41 -48.64 13.53 -2.55
CA GLY A 41 -47.89 12.70 -3.47
C GLY A 41 -46.83 13.49 -4.25
N ILE A 42 -47.13 14.72 -4.67
CA ILE A 42 -46.17 15.63 -5.33
C ILE A 42 -45.08 16.04 -4.36
N LEU A 43 -45.46 16.47 -3.13
CA LEU A 43 -44.51 16.85 -2.09
C LEU A 43 -43.59 15.70 -1.71
N SER A 44 -44.11 14.48 -1.55
CA SER A 44 -43.32 13.30 -1.25
C SER A 44 -42.27 12.98 -2.34
N LYS A 45 -42.57 13.26 -3.60
CA LYS A 45 -41.62 13.12 -4.69
C LYS A 45 -40.61 14.25 -4.79
N SER A 46 -40.98 15.44 -4.35
CA SER A 46 -40.11 16.61 -4.39
C SER A 46 -38.99 16.56 -3.36
N ILE A 47 -39.12 15.74 -2.33
CA ILE A 47 -38.12 15.59 -1.29
C ILE A 47 -37.26 14.37 -1.66
N LYS A 48 -35.96 14.59 -1.87
CA LYS A 48 -34.96 13.54 -2.07
C LYS A 48 -33.88 13.66 -1.03
N GLN A 49 -33.60 12.57 -0.33
CA GLN A 49 -32.50 12.43 0.57
C GLN A 49 -31.33 11.81 -0.18
N ILE A 50 -30.18 12.44 -0.09
CA ILE A 50 -28.88 11.92 -0.58
C ILE A 50 -28.05 11.56 0.64
N ASP A 51 -27.52 10.36 0.65
CA ASP A 51 -26.78 9.83 1.78
C ASP A 51 -25.36 10.44 1.87
N PRO A 52 -24.73 10.48 3.06
CA PRO A 52 -23.37 10.97 3.21
C PRO A 52 -22.39 10.15 2.33
N GLY A 53 -21.54 10.85 1.58
CA GLY A 53 -20.59 10.21 0.65
C GLY A 53 -21.18 9.86 -0.71
N GLU A 54 -22.40 10.31 -0.99
CA GLU A 54 -23.03 10.21 -2.32
C GLU A 54 -23.32 11.61 -2.87
N VAL A 55 -23.45 11.67 -4.19
CA VAL A 55 -23.92 12.83 -4.94
C VAL A 55 -25.04 12.42 -5.88
N GLY A 56 -26.09 13.23 -5.94
CA GLY A 56 -27.23 12.99 -6.81
C GLY A 56 -27.11 13.78 -8.12
N VAL A 57 -27.18 13.09 -9.23
CA VAL A 57 -27.22 13.68 -10.59
C VAL A 57 -28.66 13.76 -11.04
N LYS A 58 -29.11 14.97 -11.38
CA LYS A 58 -30.49 15.24 -11.83
C LYS A 58 -30.67 14.89 -13.30
N ILE A 59 -31.70 14.12 -13.59
CA ILE A 59 -32.08 13.73 -14.95
C ILE A 59 -33.52 14.15 -15.19
N LEU A 60 -33.75 14.99 -16.19
CA LEU A 60 -35.08 15.42 -16.60
C LEU A 60 -35.38 14.84 -17.98
N PHE A 61 -36.33 13.91 -18.05
CA PHE A 61 -36.74 13.25 -19.30
C PHE A 61 -35.57 12.71 -20.13
N GLY A 62 -34.59 12.09 -19.45
CA GLY A 62 -33.39 11.54 -20.08
C GLY A 62 -32.26 12.56 -20.32
N LYS A 63 -32.47 13.85 -20.02
CA LYS A 63 -31.43 14.88 -20.12
C LYS A 63 -30.77 15.08 -18.75
N VAL A 64 -29.47 14.77 -18.67
CA VAL A 64 -28.64 15.04 -17.48
C VAL A 64 -28.47 16.56 -17.31
N GLN A 65 -28.73 17.07 -16.11
CA GLN A 65 -28.46 18.45 -15.71
C GLN A 65 -27.04 18.58 -15.17
N ASN A 66 -26.46 19.78 -15.28
CA ASN A 66 -25.05 19.99 -14.90
C ASN A 66 -24.85 20.20 -13.40
N ASP A 67 -25.90 20.56 -12.67
CA ASP A 67 -25.85 20.76 -11.23
C ASP A 67 -26.13 19.47 -10.47
N VAL A 68 -25.50 19.34 -9.33
CA VAL A 68 -25.54 18.15 -8.47
C VAL A 68 -26.30 18.40 -7.18
N LEU A 69 -26.83 17.33 -6.58
CA LEU A 69 -27.41 17.33 -5.26
C LEU A 69 -26.39 16.79 -4.27
N TYR A 70 -26.04 17.59 -3.28
CA TYR A 70 -25.17 17.16 -2.20
C TYR A 70 -25.93 16.40 -1.11
N SER A 71 -25.19 15.74 -0.23
CA SER A 71 -25.75 14.99 0.89
C SER A 71 -26.70 15.81 1.75
N GLY A 72 -27.77 15.16 2.20
CA GLY A 72 -28.84 15.79 2.99
C GLY A 72 -30.19 15.77 2.29
N LEU A 73 -31.15 16.55 2.82
CA LEU A 73 -32.47 16.69 2.25
C LEU A 73 -32.46 17.76 1.14
N ASN A 74 -32.84 17.34 -0.04
CA ASN A 74 -32.90 18.22 -1.22
C ASN A 74 -34.35 18.36 -1.70
N PHE A 75 -34.72 19.58 -2.03
CA PHE A 75 -36.00 19.88 -2.66
C PHE A 75 -35.83 20.02 -4.14
N ILE A 76 -36.47 19.12 -4.90
CA ILE A 76 -36.33 19.05 -6.35
C ILE A 76 -37.68 19.03 -7.05
N ASN A 77 -37.69 19.31 -8.34
CA ASN A 77 -38.89 19.14 -9.17
C ASN A 77 -39.29 17.63 -9.17
N PRO A 78 -40.53 17.27 -8.87
CA PRO A 78 -41.00 15.89 -8.78
C PRO A 78 -40.89 15.07 -10.10
N LEU A 79 -40.63 15.75 -11.23
CA LEU A 79 -40.42 15.13 -12.54
C LEU A 79 -38.96 14.72 -12.80
N LEU A 80 -38.03 15.11 -11.89
CA LEU A 80 -36.64 14.74 -11.97
C LEU A 80 -36.43 13.33 -11.43
N ASP A 81 -35.67 12.57 -12.18
CA ASP A 81 -35.01 11.36 -11.66
C ASP A 81 -33.62 11.74 -11.13
N VAL A 82 -33.16 11.01 -10.11
CA VAL A 82 -31.88 11.24 -9.47
C VAL A 82 -31.07 9.95 -9.52
N GLU A 83 -29.97 10.00 -10.25
CA GLU A 83 -28.95 8.96 -10.27
C GLU A 83 -27.94 9.26 -9.15
N ARG A 84 -27.65 8.26 -8.30
CA ARG A 84 -26.71 8.42 -7.18
C ARG A 84 -25.34 7.88 -7.58
N LEU A 85 -24.31 8.67 -7.36
CA LEU A 85 -22.93 8.26 -7.50
C LEU A 85 -22.24 8.30 -6.14
N ASP A 86 -21.50 7.25 -5.82
CA ASP A 86 -20.63 7.21 -4.66
C ASP A 86 -19.39 8.08 -4.93
N ILE A 87 -19.10 9.03 -4.04
CA ILE A 87 -17.94 9.93 -4.08
C ILE A 87 -16.88 9.56 -3.04
N LYS A 88 -17.11 8.49 -2.26
CA LYS A 88 -16.09 7.95 -1.36
C LYS A 88 -14.97 7.32 -2.16
N THR A 89 -13.88 7.05 -1.48
CA THR A 89 -12.78 6.26 -2.05
C THR A 89 -13.29 4.87 -2.41
N GLN A 90 -13.16 4.52 -3.67
CA GLN A 90 -13.47 3.20 -4.22
C GLN A 90 -12.16 2.52 -4.56
N ASN A 91 -12.15 1.20 -4.46
CA ASN A 91 -11.04 0.38 -4.90
C ASN A 91 -11.44 -0.43 -6.14
N TYR A 92 -10.46 -0.72 -6.97
CA TYR A 92 -10.57 -1.71 -8.03
C TYR A 92 -9.30 -2.55 -8.02
N THR A 93 -9.45 -3.84 -7.74
CA THR A 93 -8.33 -4.77 -7.64
C THR A 93 -8.28 -5.68 -8.87
N MET A 94 -7.13 -5.72 -9.51
CA MET A 94 -6.78 -6.60 -10.60
C MET A 94 -5.78 -7.62 -10.08
N SER A 95 -6.21 -8.86 -9.92
CA SER A 95 -5.38 -9.95 -9.37
C SER A 95 -5.61 -11.24 -10.17
N GLY A 96 -4.57 -12.05 -10.26
CA GLY A 96 -4.65 -13.42 -10.79
C GLY A 96 -5.04 -14.46 -9.74
N ILE A 97 -5.16 -14.05 -8.49
CA ILE A 97 -5.56 -14.93 -7.40
C ILE A 97 -7.08 -14.99 -7.37
N HIS A 98 -7.62 -16.21 -7.39
CA HIS A 98 -9.07 -16.45 -7.29
C HIS A 98 -9.59 -15.83 -5.98
N ASP A 99 -10.71 -15.11 -6.04
CA ASP A 99 -11.38 -14.43 -4.94
C ASP A 99 -10.68 -13.16 -4.36
N GLU A 100 -9.58 -12.67 -4.94
CA GLU A 100 -8.96 -11.42 -4.52
C GLU A 100 -9.29 -10.22 -5.43
N GLY A 101 -9.78 -10.45 -6.64
CA GLY A 101 -10.12 -9.41 -7.62
C GLY A 101 -11.59 -9.02 -7.61
N ASP A 102 -11.90 -7.82 -8.15
CA ASP A 102 -13.28 -7.36 -8.34
C ASP A 102 -14.02 -8.12 -9.45
N GLN A 103 -13.29 -8.89 -10.24
CA GLN A 103 -13.88 -9.79 -11.25
C GLN A 103 -13.60 -11.25 -10.90
N GLN A 104 -14.60 -12.10 -11.11
CA GLN A 104 -14.43 -13.54 -11.00
C GLN A 104 -13.47 -14.04 -12.09
N GLY A 105 -12.38 -14.67 -11.69
CA GLY A 105 -11.36 -15.23 -12.58
C GLY A 105 -10.05 -14.45 -12.56
N ASP A 106 -9.16 -14.80 -13.49
CA ASP A 106 -7.85 -14.13 -13.64
C ASP A 106 -8.02 -12.76 -14.28
N ASP A 107 -7.87 -11.71 -13.51
CA ASP A 107 -7.84 -10.31 -13.95
C ASP A 107 -6.45 -9.66 -13.81
N ALA A 108 -5.41 -10.45 -13.53
CA ALA A 108 -4.03 -9.97 -13.49
C ALA A 108 -3.63 -9.30 -14.82
N ILE A 109 -2.67 -8.42 -14.73
CA ILE A 109 -2.19 -7.71 -15.92
C ILE A 109 -0.92 -8.38 -16.40
N SER A 110 -1.02 -9.08 -17.53
CA SER A 110 0.16 -9.54 -18.25
C SER A 110 0.74 -8.39 -19.08
N VAL A 111 2.03 -8.12 -18.89
CA VAL A 111 2.80 -7.09 -19.60
C VAL A 111 4.09 -7.69 -20.14
N LEU A 112 4.61 -7.08 -21.21
CA LEU A 112 5.91 -7.41 -21.75
C LEU A 112 6.94 -6.40 -21.24
N SER A 113 8.03 -6.88 -20.67
CA SER A 113 9.15 -6.06 -20.23
C SER A 113 10.08 -5.69 -21.39
N SER A 114 11.03 -4.77 -21.19
CA SER A 114 11.97 -4.33 -22.23
C SER A 114 12.88 -5.44 -22.75
N ASP A 115 13.11 -6.46 -21.93
CA ASP A 115 13.91 -7.66 -22.25
C ASP A 115 13.06 -8.81 -22.86
N GLY A 116 11.78 -8.52 -23.19
CA GLY A 116 10.89 -9.46 -23.86
C GLY A 116 10.31 -10.56 -22.96
N LEU A 117 10.40 -10.41 -21.66
CA LEU A 117 9.81 -11.35 -20.70
C LEU A 117 8.38 -10.95 -20.34
N GLU A 118 7.51 -11.94 -20.24
CA GLU A 118 6.16 -11.75 -19.74
C GLU A 118 6.17 -11.63 -18.21
N VAL A 119 5.62 -10.53 -17.71
CA VAL A 119 5.51 -10.22 -16.29
C VAL A 119 4.06 -10.08 -15.93
N ILE A 120 3.61 -10.77 -14.89
CA ILE A 120 2.24 -10.67 -14.37
C ILE A 120 2.25 -9.72 -13.19
N ILE A 121 1.40 -8.70 -13.25
CA ILE A 121 1.31 -7.64 -12.24
C ILE A 121 -0.08 -7.62 -11.63
N ASP A 122 -0.14 -7.78 -10.30
CA ASP A 122 -1.34 -7.59 -9.50
C ASP A 122 -1.31 -6.19 -8.87
N LEU A 123 -2.41 -5.47 -8.99
CA LEU A 123 -2.50 -4.12 -8.44
C LEU A 123 -3.90 -3.75 -7.98
N THR A 124 -3.95 -2.78 -7.07
CA THR A 124 -5.18 -2.14 -6.62
C THR A 124 -5.11 -0.65 -6.92
N VAL A 125 -6.18 -0.12 -7.49
CA VAL A 125 -6.36 1.29 -7.79
C VAL A 125 -7.36 1.87 -6.81
N LEU A 126 -6.95 2.87 -6.04
CA LEU A 126 -7.84 3.65 -5.18
C LEU A 126 -8.18 4.95 -5.90
N TYR A 127 -9.46 5.20 -6.09
CA TYR A 127 -9.94 6.36 -6.83
C TYR A 127 -11.27 6.86 -6.25
N ARG A 128 -11.62 8.08 -6.57
CA ARG A 128 -12.93 8.66 -6.24
C ARG A 128 -13.47 9.54 -7.35
N VAL A 129 -14.76 9.76 -7.32
CA VAL A 129 -15.45 10.67 -8.24
C VAL A 129 -15.28 12.11 -7.76
N ILE A 130 -15.03 13.04 -8.68
CA ILE A 130 -15.12 14.47 -8.42
C ILE A 130 -16.60 14.85 -8.42
N PRO A 131 -17.17 15.35 -7.30
CA PRO A 131 -18.61 15.60 -7.19
C PRO A 131 -19.17 16.48 -8.31
N GLU A 132 -18.45 17.53 -8.67
CA GLU A 132 -18.83 18.49 -9.70
C GLU A 132 -18.84 17.89 -11.12
N GLU A 133 -18.04 16.85 -11.34
CA GLU A 133 -17.96 16.12 -12.61
C GLU A 133 -18.93 14.92 -12.71
N ALA A 134 -19.65 14.61 -11.64
CA ALA A 134 -20.62 13.52 -11.62
C ALA A 134 -21.63 13.57 -12.77
N PRO A 135 -22.21 14.73 -13.16
CA PRO A 135 -23.09 14.84 -14.32
C PRO A 135 -22.40 14.44 -15.63
N ASN A 136 -21.13 14.80 -15.81
CA ASN A 136 -20.35 14.46 -16.99
C ASN A 136 -20.05 12.96 -17.05
N ILE A 137 -19.79 12.34 -15.90
CA ILE A 137 -19.59 10.88 -15.77
C ILE A 137 -20.87 10.16 -16.18
N VAL A 138 -22.02 10.50 -15.59
CA VAL A 138 -23.30 9.89 -15.93
C VAL A 138 -23.62 10.05 -17.42
N LYS A 139 -23.42 11.27 -17.96
CA LYS A 139 -23.73 11.59 -19.35
C LYS A 139 -22.85 10.85 -20.35
N LYS A 140 -21.55 10.69 -20.08
CA LYS A 140 -20.59 10.13 -21.03
C LYS A 140 -20.33 8.65 -20.82
N LEU A 141 -20.36 8.19 -19.57
CA LEU A 141 -19.89 6.85 -19.18
C LEU A 141 -21.01 6.00 -18.57
N GLY A 142 -21.97 6.63 -17.91
CA GLY A 142 -23.02 5.97 -17.15
C GLY A 142 -22.52 5.51 -15.78
N ALA A 143 -23.38 4.79 -15.03
CA ALA A 143 -23.05 4.32 -13.68
C ALA A 143 -21.88 3.31 -13.66
N ASN A 144 -21.64 2.60 -14.77
CA ASN A 144 -20.60 1.56 -14.83
C ASN A 144 -19.25 2.09 -15.36
N TYR A 145 -18.80 3.24 -14.85
CA TYR A 145 -17.58 3.90 -15.29
C TYR A 145 -16.30 3.13 -14.88
N THR A 146 -16.35 2.34 -13.80
CA THR A 146 -15.23 1.52 -13.34
C THR A 146 -14.75 0.55 -14.41
N SER A 147 -15.67 -0.27 -14.93
CA SER A 147 -15.34 -1.26 -15.97
C SER A 147 -15.07 -0.64 -17.34
N LYS A 148 -15.68 0.53 -17.63
CA LYS A 148 -15.52 1.21 -18.92
C LYS A 148 -14.29 2.09 -19.01
N VAL A 149 -13.82 2.63 -17.87
CA VAL A 149 -12.74 3.62 -17.84
C VAL A 149 -11.62 3.21 -16.92
N VAL A 150 -11.87 3.02 -15.62
CA VAL A 150 -10.81 2.78 -14.64
C VAL A 150 -9.99 1.56 -15.04
N ARG A 151 -10.64 0.43 -15.26
CA ARG A 151 -10.00 -0.82 -15.67
C ARG A 151 -9.20 -0.71 -16.97
N PRO A 152 -9.77 -0.28 -18.12
CA PRO A 152 -9.04 -0.22 -19.38
C PRO A 152 -7.89 0.79 -19.37
N VAL A 153 -8.10 1.97 -18.77
CA VAL A 153 -7.05 3.00 -18.67
C VAL A 153 -5.87 2.48 -17.87
N THR A 154 -6.14 1.90 -16.71
CA THR A 154 -5.10 1.34 -15.85
C THR A 154 -4.30 0.27 -16.56
N ARG A 155 -4.97 -0.71 -17.19
CA ARG A 155 -4.31 -1.79 -17.95
C ARG A 155 -3.43 -1.26 -19.07
N THR A 156 -3.93 -0.28 -19.82
CA THR A 156 -3.18 0.31 -20.93
C THR A 156 -1.96 1.04 -20.43
N ARG A 157 -2.09 1.91 -19.41
CA ARG A 157 -0.96 2.70 -18.90
C ARG A 157 0.12 1.85 -18.24
N ILE A 158 -0.25 0.75 -17.63
CA ILE A 158 0.72 -0.21 -17.09
C ILE A 158 1.50 -0.87 -18.23
N ARG A 159 0.82 -1.35 -19.28
CA ARG A 159 1.47 -1.95 -20.43
C ARG A 159 2.40 -0.96 -21.14
N ASP A 160 1.93 0.27 -21.37
CA ASP A 160 2.72 1.31 -22.02
C ASP A 160 4.01 1.64 -21.26
N ASN A 161 3.98 1.61 -19.93
CA ASN A 161 5.13 1.92 -19.10
C ASN A 161 6.05 0.72 -18.83
N ALA A 162 5.53 -0.50 -18.82
CA ALA A 162 6.31 -1.70 -18.54
C ALA A 162 7.41 -1.95 -19.58
N VAL A 163 7.17 -1.58 -20.83
CA VAL A 163 8.12 -1.76 -21.97
C VAL A 163 9.46 -1.02 -21.77
N TYR A 164 9.51 -0.04 -20.86
CA TYR A 164 10.72 0.73 -20.56
C TYR A 164 11.58 0.13 -19.45
N TYR A 165 11.12 -0.95 -18.81
CA TYR A 165 11.79 -1.57 -17.68
C TYR A 165 12.06 -3.05 -17.97
N ASP A 166 13.24 -3.51 -17.60
CA ASP A 166 13.57 -4.94 -17.58
C ASP A 166 12.87 -5.65 -16.42
N ALA A 167 12.58 -6.92 -16.60
CA ALA A 167 11.82 -7.72 -15.62
C ALA A 167 12.46 -7.73 -14.23
N VAL A 168 13.81 -7.80 -14.16
CA VAL A 168 14.56 -7.78 -12.89
C VAL A 168 14.40 -6.45 -12.17
N SER A 169 14.46 -5.34 -12.90
CA SER A 169 14.29 -3.98 -12.33
C SER A 169 12.88 -3.76 -11.82
N LEU A 170 11.85 -4.24 -12.52
CA LEU A 170 10.45 -4.19 -12.06
C LEU A 170 10.26 -4.96 -10.75
N TYR A 171 10.93 -6.10 -10.62
CA TYR A 171 10.84 -6.92 -9.41
C TYR A 171 11.62 -6.33 -8.22
N SER A 172 12.68 -5.56 -8.44
CA SER A 172 13.60 -5.13 -7.40
C SER A 172 13.77 -3.61 -7.27
N LYS A 173 14.80 -3.06 -7.91
CA LYS A 173 15.31 -1.70 -7.63
C LYS A 173 14.44 -0.56 -8.16
N LYS A 174 13.72 -0.75 -9.26
CA LYS A 174 12.95 0.30 -9.93
C LYS A 174 11.44 0.19 -9.76
N ARG A 175 11.00 -0.65 -8.82
CA ARG A 175 9.58 -0.84 -8.53
C ARG A 175 8.88 0.47 -8.17
N ASP A 176 9.50 1.28 -7.30
CA ASP A 176 8.92 2.54 -6.83
C ASP A 176 8.91 3.60 -7.95
N GLU A 177 9.94 3.64 -8.79
CA GLU A 177 10.00 4.51 -9.96
C GLU A 177 8.90 4.13 -10.96
N PHE A 178 8.74 2.86 -11.25
CA PHE A 178 7.69 2.33 -12.10
C PHE A 178 6.31 2.68 -11.57
N GLN A 179 6.04 2.43 -10.28
CA GLN A 179 4.78 2.78 -9.63
C GLN A 179 4.48 4.28 -9.74
N THR A 180 5.47 5.14 -9.53
CA THR A 180 5.32 6.59 -9.65
C THR A 180 4.98 7.02 -11.07
N LYS A 181 5.65 6.45 -12.07
CA LYS A 181 5.37 6.76 -13.48
C LYS A 181 3.98 6.32 -13.94
N ILE A 182 3.57 5.12 -13.53
CA ILE A 182 2.23 4.63 -13.85
C ILE A 182 1.17 5.50 -13.16
N PHE A 183 1.40 5.85 -11.89
CA PHE A 183 0.50 6.72 -11.15
C PHE A 183 0.26 8.03 -11.89
N GLN A 184 1.32 8.74 -12.29
CA GLN A 184 1.23 10.00 -13.03
C GLN A 184 0.49 9.85 -14.37
N SER A 185 0.75 8.76 -15.09
CA SER A 185 0.09 8.49 -16.37
C SER A 185 -1.40 8.21 -16.21
N ILE A 186 -1.80 7.46 -15.21
CA ILE A 186 -3.19 7.11 -14.92
C ILE A 186 -3.93 8.33 -14.36
N GLU A 187 -3.32 9.05 -13.41
CA GLU A 187 -3.91 10.25 -12.79
C GLU A 187 -4.35 11.26 -13.85
N GLY A 188 -3.46 11.57 -14.80
CA GLY A 188 -3.77 12.52 -15.87
C GLY A 188 -4.95 12.11 -16.73
N ASP A 189 -5.12 10.82 -17.00
CA ASP A 189 -6.22 10.29 -17.81
C ASP A 189 -7.54 10.18 -17.05
N LEU A 190 -7.50 9.79 -15.78
CA LEU A 190 -8.68 9.72 -14.92
C LEU A 190 -9.21 11.10 -14.60
N LYS A 191 -8.32 12.08 -14.32
CA LYS A 191 -8.69 13.47 -14.05
C LYS A 191 -9.47 14.12 -15.18
N LYS A 192 -9.07 13.89 -16.44
CA LYS A 192 -9.80 14.36 -17.64
C LYS A 192 -11.23 13.81 -17.74
N ARG A 193 -11.54 12.76 -16.99
CA ARG A 193 -12.84 12.07 -17.00
C ARG A 193 -13.63 12.26 -15.70
N GLY A 194 -13.18 13.17 -14.83
CA GLY A 194 -13.85 13.50 -13.57
C GLY A 194 -13.56 12.54 -12.41
N LEU A 195 -12.47 11.77 -12.51
CA LEU A 195 -12.02 10.85 -11.46
C LEU A 195 -10.68 11.31 -10.90
N ILE A 196 -10.50 11.18 -9.59
CA ILE A 196 -9.23 11.40 -8.90
C ILE A 196 -8.62 10.03 -8.59
N LEU A 197 -7.38 9.82 -9.03
CA LEU A 197 -6.57 8.71 -8.55
C LEU A 197 -5.98 9.10 -7.20
N GLU A 198 -6.31 8.37 -6.14
CA GLU A 198 -5.78 8.64 -4.80
C GLU A 198 -4.50 7.84 -4.55
N GLN A 199 -4.53 6.56 -4.91
CA GLN A 199 -3.37 5.68 -4.72
C GLN A 199 -3.36 4.56 -5.76
N LEU A 200 -2.16 4.13 -6.12
CA LEU A 200 -1.90 2.95 -6.92
C LEU A 200 -1.02 2.01 -6.09
N LEU A 201 -1.52 0.82 -5.82
CA LEU A 201 -0.83 -0.18 -5.01
C LEU A 201 -0.44 -1.35 -5.92
N VAL A 202 0.84 -1.44 -6.25
CA VAL A 202 1.38 -2.63 -6.91
C VAL A 202 1.54 -3.70 -5.84
N ARG A 203 0.70 -4.74 -5.88
CA ARG A 203 0.66 -5.81 -4.87
C ARG A 203 1.73 -6.86 -5.12
N ASN A 204 1.72 -7.43 -6.30
CA ASN A 204 2.63 -8.51 -6.67
C ASN A 204 3.15 -8.31 -8.09
N ILE A 205 4.39 -8.73 -8.33
CA ILE A 205 5.00 -8.78 -9.65
C ILE A 205 5.55 -10.20 -9.80
N ASN A 206 4.87 -11.01 -10.61
CA ASN A 206 5.21 -12.40 -10.84
C ASN A 206 6.03 -12.53 -12.12
N LEU A 207 7.20 -13.11 -11.97
CA LEU A 207 8.08 -13.48 -13.07
C LEU A 207 7.93 -14.97 -13.40
N PRO A 208 8.22 -15.41 -14.64
CA PRO A 208 8.36 -16.81 -14.96
C PRO A 208 9.34 -17.51 -14.03
N GLN A 209 9.08 -18.76 -13.67
CA GLN A 209 9.86 -19.52 -12.69
C GLN A 209 11.34 -19.61 -13.05
N SER A 210 11.66 -19.86 -14.32
CA SER A 210 13.03 -19.92 -14.82
C SER A 210 13.82 -18.61 -14.62
N VAL A 211 13.12 -17.47 -14.71
CA VAL A 211 13.72 -16.14 -14.49
C VAL A 211 13.97 -15.91 -13.00
N LYS A 212 13.01 -16.30 -12.14
CA LYS A 212 13.19 -16.23 -10.67
C LYS A 212 14.43 -17.02 -10.24
N GLU A 213 14.57 -18.25 -10.67
CA GLU A 213 15.72 -19.11 -10.34
C GLU A 213 17.05 -18.49 -10.79
N THR A 214 17.08 -17.89 -11.98
CA THR A 214 18.27 -17.19 -12.48
C THR A 214 18.59 -15.95 -11.64
N ILE A 215 17.59 -15.18 -11.25
CA ILE A 215 17.76 -13.99 -10.40
C ILE A 215 18.25 -14.39 -9.00
N GLU A 216 17.65 -15.41 -8.40
CA GLU A 216 18.05 -15.94 -7.09
C GLU A 216 19.50 -16.44 -7.13
N SER A 217 19.88 -17.17 -8.16
CA SER A 217 21.26 -17.62 -8.35
C SER A 217 22.23 -16.45 -8.47
N LYS A 218 21.89 -15.42 -9.24
CA LYS A 218 22.70 -14.21 -9.38
C LYS A 218 22.82 -13.45 -8.05
N ILE A 219 21.71 -13.28 -7.32
CA ILE A 219 21.70 -12.60 -6.01
C ILE A 219 22.58 -13.38 -5.03
N ASN A 220 22.46 -14.70 -4.98
CA ASN A 220 23.29 -15.55 -4.12
C ASN A 220 24.78 -15.39 -4.44
N ALA A 221 25.14 -15.41 -5.72
CA ALA A 221 26.53 -15.22 -6.14
C ALA A 221 27.07 -13.82 -5.78
N GLU A 222 26.24 -12.76 -5.92
CA GLU A 222 26.61 -11.40 -5.50
C GLU A 222 26.77 -11.30 -3.97
N GLN A 223 25.90 -11.94 -3.19
CA GLN A 223 25.99 -11.98 -1.74
C GLN A 223 27.24 -12.74 -1.28
N ASP A 224 27.56 -13.87 -1.92
CA ASP A 224 28.77 -14.63 -1.61
C ASP A 224 30.03 -13.83 -1.95
N ALA A 225 30.05 -13.10 -3.05
CA ALA A 225 31.16 -12.21 -3.39
C ALA A 225 31.32 -11.08 -2.37
N GLN A 226 30.23 -10.45 -1.93
CA GLN A 226 30.24 -9.43 -0.88
C GLN A 226 30.72 -10.01 0.46
N LYS A 227 30.23 -11.18 0.85
CA LYS A 227 30.67 -11.89 2.05
C LYS A 227 32.18 -12.15 2.02
N MET A 228 32.68 -12.61 0.87
CA MET A 228 34.11 -12.84 0.70
C MET A 228 34.93 -11.56 0.83
N GLN A 229 34.44 -10.44 0.31
CA GLN A 229 35.09 -9.13 0.51
C GLN A 229 35.16 -8.74 1.99
N PHE A 230 34.08 -8.92 2.75
CA PHE A 230 34.07 -8.66 4.20
C PHE A 230 35.04 -9.59 4.94
N VAL A 231 35.12 -10.87 4.58
CA VAL A 231 36.06 -11.81 5.17
C VAL A 231 37.51 -11.35 4.90
N LEU A 232 37.83 -11.03 3.65
CA LEU A 232 39.15 -10.51 3.28
C LEU A 232 39.52 -9.23 4.03
N GLN A 233 38.55 -8.32 4.21
CA GLN A 233 38.76 -7.09 4.97
C GLN A 233 39.02 -7.39 6.45
N LYS A 234 38.26 -8.31 7.05
CA LYS A 234 38.45 -8.76 8.43
C LYS A 234 39.84 -9.38 8.61
N GLU A 235 40.24 -10.31 7.73
CA GLU A 235 41.56 -10.95 7.78
C GLU A 235 42.71 -9.94 7.64
N LYS A 236 42.56 -8.93 6.77
CA LYS A 236 43.53 -7.83 6.66
C LYS A 236 43.64 -7.03 7.95
N GLN A 237 42.50 -6.69 8.56
CA GLN A 237 42.50 -5.96 9.83
C GLN A 237 43.08 -6.80 10.96
N GLU A 238 42.82 -8.10 11.00
CA GLU A 238 43.38 -8.98 12.01
C GLU A 238 44.88 -9.19 11.82
N ALA A 239 45.36 -9.30 10.59
CA ALA A 239 46.78 -9.35 10.29
C ALA A 239 47.49 -8.04 10.72
N GLU A 240 46.92 -6.90 10.45
CA GLU A 240 47.43 -5.60 10.87
C GLU A 240 47.44 -5.47 12.40
N ARG A 241 46.37 -5.88 13.08
CA ARG A 241 46.32 -5.91 14.55
C ARG A 241 47.45 -6.77 15.13
N LYS A 242 47.64 -8.00 14.58
CA LYS A 242 48.73 -8.88 15.02
C LYS A 242 50.12 -8.28 14.74
N ARG A 243 50.26 -7.55 13.64
CA ARG A 243 51.52 -6.86 13.30
C ARG A 243 51.82 -5.74 14.31
N VAL A 244 50.81 -4.92 14.62
CA VAL A 244 50.94 -3.83 15.62
C VAL A 244 51.21 -4.40 17.02
N GLU A 245 50.55 -5.48 17.39
CA GLU A 245 50.79 -6.19 18.65
C GLU A 245 52.22 -6.72 18.75
N ALA A 246 52.69 -7.42 17.69
CA ALA A 246 54.05 -7.90 17.64
C ALA A 246 55.09 -6.77 17.68
N GLN A 247 54.84 -5.63 16.99
CA GLN A 247 55.69 -4.46 17.06
C GLN A 247 55.75 -3.88 18.47
N GLY A 248 54.56 -3.80 19.14
CA GLY A 248 54.48 -3.32 20.53
C GLY A 248 55.26 -4.24 21.49
N ILE A 249 55.17 -5.55 21.33
CA ILE A 249 55.98 -6.54 22.10
C ILE A 249 57.50 -6.35 21.84
N PHE A 250 57.89 -6.19 20.56
CA PHE A 250 59.25 -5.95 20.19
C PHE A 250 59.80 -4.64 20.83
N ASP A 251 59.06 -3.55 20.71
CA ASP A 251 59.45 -2.28 21.27
C ASP A 251 59.54 -2.32 22.82
N TYR A 252 58.58 -3.02 23.46
CA TYR A 252 58.59 -3.27 24.90
C TYR A 252 59.85 -4.07 25.32
N GLN A 253 60.14 -5.18 24.63
CA GLN A 253 61.34 -6.01 24.88
C GLN A 253 62.62 -5.22 24.67
N LYS A 254 62.67 -4.38 23.63
CA LYS A 254 63.83 -3.53 23.35
C LYS A 254 64.07 -2.48 24.49
N MET A 255 62.99 -1.88 25.00
CA MET A 255 63.07 -0.97 26.15
C MET A 255 63.54 -1.67 27.44
N ILE A 256 63.03 -2.87 27.71
CA ILE A 256 63.46 -3.67 28.85
C ILE A 256 64.92 -4.04 28.72
N ASN A 257 65.33 -4.58 27.58
CA ASN A 257 66.74 -5.01 27.33
C ASN A 257 67.70 -3.80 27.46
N ALA A 258 67.28 -2.60 27.05
CA ALA A 258 68.11 -1.40 27.21
C ALA A 258 68.26 -0.95 28.66
N SER A 259 67.29 -1.28 29.52
CA SER A 259 67.23 -0.92 30.95
C SER A 259 67.65 -2.09 31.89
N LEU A 260 67.85 -3.29 31.39
CA LEU A 260 68.20 -4.47 32.16
C LEU A 260 69.64 -4.31 32.68
N SER A 261 69.76 -4.03 33.97
CA SER A 261 70.96 -4.19 34.71
C SER A 261 70.84 -5.39 35.66
N ASP A 262 71.99 -5.98 36.02
CA ASP A 262 72.03 -7.12 36.97
C ASP A 262 71.30 -6.81 38.28
N ASN A 263 71.32 -5.55 38.70
CA ASN A 263 70.62 -5.07 39.91
C ASN A 263 69.07 -5.04 39.71
N LEU A 264 68.57 -4.72 38.51
CA LEU A 264 67.14 -4.73 38.20
C LEU A 264 66.61 -6.16 38.14
N ILE A 265 67.34 -7.09 37.53
CA ILE A 265 66.97 -8.50 37.50
C ILE A 265 66.87 -9.06 38.92
N ARG A 266 67.83 -8.76 39.79
CA ARG A 266 67.80 -9.14 41.21
C ARG A 266 66.60 -8.52 41.92
N TYR A 267 66.32 -7.28 41.70
CA TYR A 267 65.16 -6.62 42.33
C TYR A 267 63.83 -7.27 41.90
N GLU A 268 63.60 -7.48 40.63
CA GLU A 268 62.38 -8.16 40.12
C GLU A 268 62.28 -9.60 40.60
N THR A 269 63.38 -10.30 40.71
CA THR A 269 63.42 -11.66 41.29
C THR A 269 63.00 -11.65 42.76
N ILE A 270 63.50 -10.70 43.57
CA ILE A 270 63.15 -10.59 44.96
C ILE A 270 61.65 -10.21 45.11
N LYS A 271 61.15 -9.32 44.24
CA LYS A 271 59.75 -8.92 44.22
C LYS A 271 58.82 -10.11 43.86
N ALA A 272 59.18 -10.92 42.87
CA ALA A 272 58.47 -12.11 42.52
C ALA A 272 58.45 -13.15 43.68
N TYR A 273 59.55 -13.31 44.37
CA TYR A 273 59.57 -14.15 45.59
C TYR A 273 58.68 -13.64 46.70
N LYS A 274 58.63 -12.35 46.90
CA LYS A 274 57.74 -11.72 47.87
C LYS A 274 56.27 -11.92 47.54
N GLU A 275 55.89 -11.76 46.27
CA GLU A 275 54.53 -11.98 45.78
C GLU A 275 54.13 -13.45 45.87
N MET A 276 55.04 -14.40 45.59
CA MET A 276 54.81 -15.82 45.81
C MET A 276 54.61 -16.16 47.29
N ALA A 277 55.41 -15.55 48.17
CA ALA A 277 55.32 -15.80 49.60
C ALA A 277 54.05 -15.27 50.26
N THR A 278 53.41 -14.26 49.61
CA THR A 278 52.14 -13.67 50.08
C THR A 278 50.90 -14.28 49.44
N SER A 279 51.06 -15.19 48.48
CA SER A 279 49.96 -15.83 47.79
C SER A 279 49.29 -16.88 48.68
N PRO A 280 47.94 -16.81 48.84
CA PRO A 280 47.18 -17.81 49.66
C PRO A 280 47.20 -19.24 49.10
N ASN A 281 47.66 -19.43 47.87
CA ASN A 281 47.81 -20.69 47.17
C ASN A 281 49.27 -21.06 46.89
N ALA A 282 50.17 -20.64 47.77
CA ALA A 282 51.61 -20.88 47.59
C ALA A 282 51.93 -22.37 47.62
N LYS A 283 52.32 -22.94 46.49
CA LYS A 283 53.03 -24.21 46.44
C LYS A 283 54.50 -23.91 46.80
N ILE A 284 55.12 -24.78 47.59
CA ILE A 284 56.53 -24.59 47.94
C ILE A 284 57.39 -24.84 46.70
N ILE A 285 57.99 -23.76 46.18
CA ILE A 285 58.94 -23.83 45.06
C ILE A 285 60.35 -23.68 45.62
N ILE A 286 61.14 -24.71 45.58
CA ILE A 286 62.58 -24.60 45.92
C ILE A 286 63.34 -24.35 44.65
N MET A 287 63.85 -23.13 44.48
CA MET A 287 64.76 -22.77 43.40
C MET A 287 66.19 -22.94 43.82
N GLY A 288 66.86 -23.95 43.22
CA GLY A 288 68.32 -24.14 43.38
C GLY A 288 69.05 -23.14 42.44
N ASP A 289 70.31 -22.89 42.76
CA ASP A 289 71.22 -22.00 42.03
C ASP A 289 71.65 -22.53 40.63
N GLY A 290 70.75 -23.17 39.96
CA GLY A 290 71.01 -23.70 38.62
C GLY A 290 69.73 -24.14 37.92
N LYS A 291 69.60 -23.74 36.80
CA LYS A 291 68.85 -24.04 35.56
C LYS A 291 67.56 -24.86 35.60
N ASN A 292 67.11 -25.49 36.68
CA ASN A 292 65.84 -26.20 36.74
C ASN A 292 65.10 -25.93 38.09
N PRO A 293 63.94 -25.29 38.07
CA PRO A 293 63.10 -25.19 39.26
C PRO A 293 62.45 -26.55 39.55
N VAL A 294 62.54 -27.00 40.80
CA VAL A 294 61.79 -28.16 41.28
C VAL A 294 60.50 -27.65 41.92
N ILE A 295 59.39 -28.02 41.35
CA ILE A 295 58.05 -27.77 41.93
C ILE A 295 57.67 -28.96 42.80
N LEU A 296 57.54 -28.74 44.09
CA LEU A 296 56.99 -29.74 45.01
C LEU A 296 55.52 -29.41 45.28
N ASP A 297 54.63 -30.30 44.92
CA ASP A 297 53.21 -30.20 45.25
C ASP A 297 52.98 -30.65 46.68
N GLY A 298 52.70 -29.70 47.59
CA GLY A 298 52.28 -30.02 48.95
C GLY A 298 50.82 -30.42 48.97
N LYS A 299 50.52 -31.69 49.27
CA LYS A 299 49.19 -32.15 49.65
C LYS A 299 48.71 -31.46 50.93
#